data_a5f83fad14ab8509a0518a66125ee88d
#
_entry.id   a5f83fad14ab8509a0518a66125ee88d
#
_cell.length_a   1.000
_cell.length_b   1.000
_cell.length_c   1.000
_cell.angle_alpha   90.00
_cell.angle_beta   90.00
_cell.angle_gamma   90.00
#
_symmetry.space_group_name_H-M   'P 1'
#
loop_
_entity.id
_entity.type
_entity.pdbx_description
1 polymer ?
#
loop_
_entity_poly.entity_id
_entity_poly.type
_entity_poly.pdbx_seq_one_letter_code
_entity_poly.pdbx_strand_id
1 'polypeptide(L)'
;MSRTVTAALVDEPDTDGFTVKDVELDDPKAGEVRVEIEYAGACHTDWHAVEGALQRNYPVVAGHEGAGRVVEVGPGVTGVEPGDRVLTLWVPACGVCEMCVKGMQHLCVRGGESLYEGHLLDDTCRFHDGDEDLAQFLTLGTFAEEVVVPESEVYPIPDELPTDVASIIGCGVVTGYGSGAHRADIEPNDTVVVVGAGNVGLNAVQGATHAGAGTVIASDPVAMKREKALEFGADRAVDPEETDLESVVRDADPFGADAVILSVGVASGELVADLVPLLGPRGELIITAGSAAESIPISPQQLLDGEREMKGCLYGGASPRQTTGEVIDRYLDGDYYLDELITREYDLEEINDAYDNLLGGEDVHSVLKI
;
A
#
# COMPACT_ATOMS: atom_id res chain seq x y z
N MET A 1 28.25 -10.95 -11.53
CA MET A 1 28.97 -9.69 -11.87
C MET A 1 27.99 -8.58 -11.60
N SER A 2 28.40 -7.50 -10.93
CA SER A 2 27.53 -6.33 -10.76
C SER A 2 27.34 -5.62 -12.08
N ARG A 3 26.23 -4.88 -12.20
CA ARG A 3 25.90 -3.97 -13.31
C ARG A 3 25.59 -2.60 -12.74
N THR A 4 25.74 -1.57 -13.56
CA THR A 4 25.35 -0.21 -13.19
C THR A 4 23.90 0.01 -13.62
N VAL A 5 23.10 0.59 -12.72
CA VAL A 5 21.70 1.00 -12.94
C VAL A 5 21.47 2.38 -12.35
N THR A 6 20.59 3.15 -12.95
CA THR A 6 20.14 4.43 -12.37
C THR A 6 19.08 4.17 -11.30
N ALA A 7 19.19 4.83 -10.15
CA ALA A 7 18.24 4.68 -9.04
C ALA A 7 18.03 6.00 -8.28
N ALA A 8 16.86 6.15 -7.66
CA ALA A 8 16.57 7.21 -6.72
C ALA A 8 16.76 6.73 -5.28
N LEU A 9 17.56 7.45 -4.52
CA LEU A 9 17.98 7.13 -3.17
C LEU A 9 17.55 8.20 -2.18
N VAL A 10 17.44 7.77 -0.92
CA VAL A 10 17.49 8.65 0.26
C VAL A 10 18.83 8.40 0.94
N ASP A 11 19.70 9.41 0.95
CA ASP A 11 21.07 9.28 1.47
C ASP A 11 21.12 9.21 3.01
N GLU A 12 20.27 9.99 3.68
CA GLU A 12 20.12 10.03 5.15
C GLU A 12 18.69 10.49 5.52
N PRO A 13 18.18 10.24 6.73
CA PRO A 13 16.87 10.73 7.14
C PRO A 13 16.83 12.26 7.25
N ASP A 14 15.62 12.83 7.18
CA ASP A 14 15.36 14.27 7.26
C ASP A 14 16.03 15.09 6.12
N THR A 15 16.13 14.50 4.93
CA THR A 15 16.59 15.19 3.70
C THR A 15 15.45 15.91 2.99
N ASP A 16 15.80 16.74 1.98
CA ASP A 16 14.83 17.52 1.19
C ASP A 16 14.15 16.67 0.08
N GLY A 17 14.47 15.35 -0.03
CA GLY A 17 13.91 14.46 -1.05
C GLY A 17 14.87 13.38 -1.51
N PHE A 18 14.74 12.98 -2.77
CA PHE A 18 15.47 11.88 -3.38
C PHE A 18 16.66 12.38 -4.23
N THR A 19 17.74 11.58 -4.24
CA THR A 19 18.91 11.78 -5.10
C THR A 19 18.92 10.71 -6.19
N VAL A 20 18.86 11.10 -7.47
CA VAL A 20 18.99 10.15 -8.60
C VAL A 20 20.45 10.02 -8.98
N LYS A 21 20.98 8.79 -8.98
CA LYS A 21 22.38 8.48 -9.34
C LYS A 21 22.56 7.04 -9.83
N ASP A 22 23.70 6.78 -10.47
CA ASP A 22 24.12 5.43 -10.85
C ASP A 22 24.61 4.67 -9.63
N VAL A 23 24.18 3.42 -9.50
CA VAL A 23 24.58 2.47 -8.44
C VAL A 23 24.90 1.11 -9.04
N GLU A 24 25.55 0.25 -8.30
CA GLU A 24 25.84 -1.14 -8.71
C GLU A 24 24.73 -2.06 -8.19
N LEU A 25 24.26 -2.99 -9.06
CA LEU A 25 23.28 -4.03 -8.74
C LEU A 25 23.90 -5.41 -8.93
N ASP A 26 23.83 -6.27 -7.93
CA ASP A 26 24.30 -7.64 -7.96
C ASP A 26 23.43 -8.55 -8.86
N ASP A 27 24.02 -9.69 -9.32
CA ASP A 27 23.25 -10.77 -9.94
C ASP A 27 22.34 -11.47 -8.92
N PRO A 28 21.17 -12.02 -9.35
CA PRO A 28 20.25 -12.70 -8.45
C PRO A 28 20.86 -13.99 -7.88
N LYS A 29 20.75 -14.17 -6.56
CA LYS A 29 21.10 -15.40 -5.84
C LYS A 29 20.00 -16.45 -5.96
N ALA A 30 20.15 -17.59 -5.27
CA ALA A 30 19.17 -18.66 -5.25
C ALA A 30 17.82 -18.19 -4.67
N GLY A 31 16.73 -18.38 -5.43
CA GLY A 31 15.38 -17.97 -5.07
C GLY A 31 15.09 -16.49 -5.30
N GLU A 32 15.97 -15.78 -6.02
CA GLU A 32 15.80 -14.37 -6.37
C GLU A 32 15.58 -14.20 -7.87
N VAL A 33 14.97 -13.08 -8.21
CA VAL A 33 14.72 -12.68 -9.59
C VAL A 33 15.22 -11.25 -9.81
N ARG A 34 15.71 -10.96 -11.01
CA ARG A 34 15.99 -9.61 -11.45
C ARG A 34 14.87 -9.14 -12.36
N VAL A 35 14.31 -7.98 -12.03
CA VAL A 35 13.20 -7.35 -12.74
C VAL A 35 13.67 -6.02 -13.31
N GLU A 36 13.52 -5.82 -14.62
CA GLU A 36 13.57 -4.50 -15.25
C GLU A 36 12.25 -3.79 -14.97
N ILE A 37 12.31 -2.68 -14.23
CA ILE A 37 11.14 -1.90 -13.86
C ILE A 37 10.78 -0.99 -15.03
N GLU A 38 9.52 -1.04 -15.48
CA GLU A 38 8.99 -0.17 -16.52
C GLU A 38 8.25 1.04 -15.89
N TYR A 39 7.52 0.78 -14.79
CA TYR A 39 6.79 1.78 -14.02
C TYR A 39 6.86 1.49 -12.53
N ALA A 40 6.89 2.55 -11.73
CA ALA A 40 6.82 2.50 -10.27
C ALA A 40 5.78 3.49 -9.73
N GLY A 41 5.01 3.10 -8.73
CA GLY A 41 4.03 3.97 -8.08
C GLY A 41 4.70 4.89 -7.04
N ALA A 42 4.32 6.17 -7.03
CA ALA A 42 4.75 7.13 -6.02
C ALA A 42 3.77 7.15 -4.83
N CYS A 43 4.17 6.59 -3.71
CA CYS A 43 3.32 6.40 -2.53
C CYS A 43 3.82 7.24 -1.34
N HIS A 44 2.91 7.71 -0.48
CA HIS A 44 3.28 8.40 0.77
C HIS A 44 4.22 7.56 1.65
N THR A 45 4.17 6.24 1.55
CA THR A 45 5.02 5.34 2.33
C THR A 45 6.51 5.51 1.99
N ASP A 46 6.87 5.85 0.75
CA ASP A 46 8.27 6.12 0.39
C ASP A 46 8.78 7.43 1.04
N TRP A 47 7.89 8.41 1.22
CA TRP A 47 8.23 9.64 1.92
C TRP A 47 8.61 9.39 3.40
N HIS A 48 8.09 8.34 4.01
CA HIS A 48 8.52 7.96 5.36
C HIS A 48 9.99 7.50 5.42
N ALA A 49 10.60 7.11 4.30
CA ALA A 49 12.06 6.93 4.27
C ALA A 49 12.77 8.28 4.33
N VAL A 50 12.27 9.30 3.62
CA VAL A 50 12.80 10.67 3.66
C VAL A 50 12.70 11.26 5.07
N GLU A 51 11.57 11.06 5.75
CA GLU A 51 11.33 11.51 7.14
C GLU A 51 12.04 10.65 8.22
N GLY A 52 12.66 9.54 7.85
CA GLY A 52 13.29 8.63 8.82
C GLY A 52 12.32 7.85 9.70
N ALA A 53 11.04 7.75 9.30
CA ALA A 53 9.99 7.16 10.14
C ALA A 53 9.92 5.62 10.04
N LEU A 54 10.18 5.03 8.87
CA LEU A 54 10.08 3.58 8.64
C LEU A 54 11.43 2.91 8.41
N GLN A 55 12.34 3.54 7.66
CA GLN A 55 13.63 2.97 7.28
C GLN A 55 14.65 3.12 8.43
N ARG A 56 15.48 2.09 8.66
CA ARG A 56 16.50 2.08 9.72
C ARG A 56 17.92 2.24 9.19
N ASN A 57 18.23 1.68 8.02
CA ASN A 57 19.54 1.74 7.42
C ASN A 57 19.54 2.64 6.19
N TYR A 58 20.55 3.48 6.07
CA TYR A 58 20.79 4.42 4.99
C TYR A 58 22.25 4.30 4.51
N PRO A 59 22.56 4.63 3.25
CA PRO A 59 21.62 5.07 2.18
C PRO A 59 20.64 3.96 1.79
N VAL A 60 19.46 4.34 1.25
CA VAL A 60 18.44 3.39 0.82
C VAL A 60 17.95 3.71 -0.59
N VAL A 61 17.89 2.71 -1.46
CA VAL A 61 17.19 2.79 -2.75
C VAL A 61 15.70 2.77 -2.47
N ALA A 62 15.00 3.83 -2.87
CA ALA A 62 13.60 4.05 -2.57
C ALA A 62 12.65 3.29 -3.53
N GLY A 63 11.34 3.36 -3.26
CA GLY A 63 10.30 2.71 -4.05
C GLY A 63 9.93 1.31 -3.54
N HIS A 64 8.62 1.05 -3.50
CA HIS A 64 8.07 -0.25 -3.07
C HIS A 64 6.86 -0.70 -3.91
N GLU A 65 6.47 0.07 -4.88
CA GLU A 65 5.47 -0.26 -5.89
C GLU A 65 6.17 -0.33 -7.24
N GLY A 66 6.02 -1.41 -7.99
CA GLY A 66 6.66 -1.53 -9.29
C GLY A 66 6.06 -2.60 -10.16
N ALA A 67 6.19 -2.42 -11.49
CA ALA A 67 5.87 -3.43 -12.48
C ALA A 67 6.84 -3.36 -13.65
N GLY A 68 7.08 -4.51 -14.28
CA GLY A 68 8.02 -4.62 -15.37
C GLY A 68 8.23 -6.05 -15.83
N ARG A 69 9.45 -6.39 -16.24
CA ARG A 69 9.79 -7.71 -16.78
C ARG A 69 10.89 -8.41 -16.03
N VAL A 70 10.70 -9.69 -15.81
CA VAL A 70 11.78 -10.57 -15.35
C VAL A 70 12.84 -10.65 -16.43
N VAL A 71 14.08 -10.27 -16.12
CA VAL A 71 15.23 -10.34 -17.06
C VAL A 71 16.19 -11.46 -16.72
N GLU A 72 16.23 -11.87 -15.44
CA GLU A 72 17.06 -13.00 -14.99
C GLU A 72 16.46 -13.66 -13.77
N VAL A 73 16.69 -14.97 -13.62
CA VAL A 73 16.26 -15.75 -12.46
C VAL A 73 17.44 -16.48 -11.84
N GLY A 74 17.51 -16.44 -10.51
CA GLY A 74 18.49 -17.20 -9.74
C GLY A 74 18.16 -18.70 -9.67
N PRO A 75 19.11 -19.52 -9.21
CA PRO A 75 18.89 -20.95 -9.06
C PRO A 75 17.70 -21.26 -8.13
N GLY A 76 16.82 -22.17 -8.56
CA GLY A 76 15.69 -22.66 -7.76
C GLY A 76 14.40 -21.85 -7.92
N VAL A 77 14.40 -20.74 -8.65
CA VAL A 77 13.19 -20.03 -9.07
C VAL A 77 12.36 -20.92 -10.00
N THR A 78 11.05 -20.99 -9.81
CA THR A 78 10.15 -21.87 -10.55
C THR A 78 8.82 -21.21 -10.93
N GLY A 79 8.44 -20.10 -10.31
CA GLY A 79 7.16 -19.44 -10.53
C GLY A 79 7.17 -18.41 -11.64
N VAL A 80 8.35 -18.01 -12.11
CA VAL A 80 8.53 -17.06 -13.21
C VAL A 80 9.75 -17.42 -14.05
N GLU A 81 9.78 -16.93 -15.31
CA GLU A 81 10.92 -17.09 -16.24
C GLU A 81 11.27 -15.74 -16.90
N PRO A 82 12.50 -15.61 -17.46
CA PRO A 82 12.86 -14.39 -18.19
C PRO A 82 11.88 -14.09 -19.33
N GLY A 83 11.38 -12.85 -19.36
CA GLY A 83 10.36 -12.36 -20.28
C GLY A 83 8.98 -12.22 -19.66
N ASP A 84 8.70 -12.88 -18.54
CA ASP A 84 7.43 -12.73 -17.84
C ASP A 84 7.24 -11.30 -17.35
N ARG A 85 6.01 -10.79 -17.49
CA ARG A 85 5.59 -9.53 -16.89
C ARG A 85 5.17 -9.76 -15.45
N VAL A 86 5.62 -8.88 -14.56
CA VAL A 86 5.35 -9.01 -13.12
C VAL A 86 5.06 -7.64 -12.49
N LEU A 87 4.31 -7.66 -11.39
CA LEU A 87 4.29 -6.58 -10.42
C LEU A 87 4.99 -7.01 -9.13
N THR A 88 5.38 -6.05 -8.29
CA THR A 88 6.06 -6.32 -7.01
C THR A 88 5.10 -6.30 -5.83
N LEU A 89 5.43 -7.08 -4.80
CA LEU A 89 4.71 -7.17 -3.52
C LEU A 89 5.72 -6.99 -2.38
N TRP A 90 5.53 -5.98 -1.53
CA TRP A 90 6.54 -5.48 -0.58
C TRP A 90 6.70 -6.28 0.74
N VAL A 91 6.10 -7.45 0.88
CA VAL A 91 6.34 -8.32 2.05
C VAL A 91 7.01 -9.61 1.59
N PRO A 92 8.32 -9.78 1.84
CA PRO A 92 8.99 -11.02 1.50
C PRO A 92 8.48 -12.18 2.36
N ALA A 93 7.94 -13.19 1.72
CA ALA A 93 7.37 -14.35 2.39
C ALA A 93 8.39 -15.50 2.46
N CYS A 94 8.83 -15.89 3.65
CA CYS A 94 9.76 -17.01 3.81
C CYS A 94 9.14 -18.38 3.50
N GLY A 95 7.81 -18.49 3.38
CA GLY A 95 7.07 -19.71 3.05
C GLY A 95 6.98 -20.76 4.17
N VAL A 96 7.77 -20.65 5.24
CA VAL A 96 7.93 -21.75 6.25
C VAL A 96 7.57 -21.34 7.67
N CYS A 97 7.45 -20.06 8.00
CA CYS A 97 7.02 -19.63 9.34
C CYS A 97 5.52 -19.90 9.56
N GLU A 98 5.09 -19.87 10.80
CA GLU A 98 3.71 -20.18 11.18
C GLU A 98 2.69 -19.31 10.42
N MET A 99 2.98 -18.02 10.22
CA MET A 99 2.10 -17.11 9.49
C MET A 99 2.02 -17.49 8.01
N CYS A 100 3.14 -17.73 7.35
CA CYS A 100 3.15 -18.18 5.96
C CYS A 100 2.38 -19.49 5.75
N VAL A 101 2.58 -20.47 6.63
CA VAL A 101 1.88 -21.78 6.56
C VAL A 101 0.36 -21.62 6.76
N LYS A 102 -0.08 -20.61 7.52
CA LYS A 102 -1.50 -20.27 7.69
C LYS A 102 -2.10 -19.46 6.55
N GLY A 103 -1.32 -19.12 5.49
CA GLY A 103 -1.76 -18.27 4.39
C GLY A 103 -1.73 -16.78 4.70
N MET A 104 -1.12 -16.39 5.83
CA MET A 104 -0.98 -14.99 6.27
C MET A 104 0.42 -14.46 5.92
N GLN A 105 0.80 -14.49 4.64
CA GLN A 105 2.15 -14.10 4.20
C GLN A 105 2.48 -12.65 4.54
N HIS A 106 1.50 -11.75 4.53
CA HIS A 106 1.65 -10.35 4.94
C HIS A 106 2.11 -10.18 6.40
N LEU A 107 2.03 -11.22 7.21
CA LEU A 107 2.53 -11.26 8.59
C LEU A 107 3.75 -12.19 8.73
N CYS A 108 4.51 -12.41 7.65
CA CYS A 108 5.72 -13.22 7.69
C CYS A 108 6.69 -12.66 8.74
N VAL A 109 7.07 -13.48 9.73
CA VAL A 109 7.93 -13.04 10.84
C VAL A 109 9.32 -12.63 10.33
N ARG A 110 9.93 -13.44 9.44
CA ARG A 110 11.24 -13.12 8.87
C ARG A 110 11.16 -11.91 7.91
N GLY A 111 10.12 -11.86 7.08
CA GLY A 111 9.89 -10.71 6.21
C GLY A 111 9.71 -9.41 6.99
N GLY A 112 8.94 -9.44 8.08
CA GLY A 112 8.75 -8.28 8.95
C GLY A 112 10.05 -7.78 9.62
N GLU A 113 11.01 -8.66 9.90
CA GLU A 113 12.35 -8.28 10.38
C GLU A 113 13.16 -7.58 9.28
N SER A 114 13.11 -8.09 8.04
CA SER A 114 13.86 -7.54 6.90
C SER A 114 13.33 -6.19 6.40
N LEU A 115 12.01 -5.96 6.46
CA LEU A 115 11.34 -4.79 5.88
C LEU A 115 11.94 -3.45 6.29
N TYR A 116 12.16 -3.23 7.57
CA TYR A 116 12.63 -1.95 8.11
C TYR A 116 14.16 -1.82 8.10
N GLU A 117 14.87 -2.94 7.98
CA GLU A 117 16.33 -2.96 7.81
C GLU A 117 16.72 -2.78 6.34
N GLY A 118 15.82 -3.03 5.39
CA GLY A 118 16.08 -2.93 3.96
C GLY A 118 17.05 -3.98 3.42
N HIS A 119 17.12 -5.14 4.09
CA HIS A 119 17.87 -6.31 3.66
C HIS A 119 16.95 -7.37 3.09
N LEU A 120 17.43 -8.19 2.16
CA LEU A 120 16.71 -9.36 1.70
C LEU A 120 16.67 -10.45 2.80
N LEU A 121 15.96 -11.57 2.54
CA LEU A 121 15.78 -12.64 3.53
C LEU A 121 17.10 -13.37 3.94
N ASP A 122 18.19 -13.09 3.27
CA ASP A 122 19.54 -13.59 3.59
C ASP A 122 20.40 -12.58 4.37
N ASP A 123 19.78 -11.50 4.88
CA ASP A 123 20.40 -10.42 5.63
C ASP A 123 21.50 -9.66 4.85
N THR A 124 21.38 -9.60 3.51
CA THR A 124 22.30 -8.88 2.63
C THR A 124 21.56 -7.95 1.66
N CYS A 125 22.26 -6.93 1.15
CA CYS A 125 21.79 -6.03 0.12
C CYS A 125 22.13 -6.55 -1.28
N ARG A 126 21.51 -5.93 -2.32
CA ARG A 126 21.84 -6.17 -3.73
C ARG A 126 22.30 -4.91 -4.44
N PHE A 127 22.04 -3.74 -3.87
CA PHE A 127 22.56 -2.48 -4.36
C PHE A 127 23.80 -2.06 -3.59
N HIS A 128 24.76 -1.41 -4.30
CA HIS A 128 26.02 -0.93 -3.75
C HIS A 128 26.42 0.41 -4.40
N ASP A 129 27.17 1.22 -3.65
CA ASP A 129 27.88 2.39 -4.17
C ASP A 129 29.37 2.22 -3.81
N GLY A 130 30.15 1.62 -4.72
CA GLY A 130 31.50 1.17 -4.47
C GLY A 130 31.58 0.08 -3.38
N ASP A 131 32.18 0.40 -2.23
CA ASP A 131 32.29 -0.55 -1.10
C ASP A 131 31.13 -0.41 -0.08
N GLU A 132 30.18 0.46 -0.31
CA GLU A 132 29.03 0.72 0.57
C GLU A 132 27.80 -0.07 0.14
N ASP A 133 27.22 -0.84 1.07
CA ASP A 133 25.95 -1.52 0.86
C ASP A 133 24.80 -0.51 0.94
N LEU A 134 23.90 -0.55 -0.03
CA LEU A 134 22.67 0.27 -0.05
C LEU A 134 21.49 -0.57 0.35
N ALA A 135 20.71 -0.10 1.32
CA ALA A 135 19.47 -0.74 1.71
C ALA A 135 18.42 -0.66 0.57
N GLN A 136 17.43 -1.57 0.57
CA GLN A 136 16.31 -1.59 -0.36
C GLN A 136 15.04 -1.26 0.42
N PHE A 137 14.38 -0.14 0.09
CA PHE A 137 13.18 0.26 0.81
C PHE A 137 12.11 -0.82 0.71
N LEU A 138 11.60 -1.27 1.87
CA LEU A 138 10.68 -2.39 2.02
C LEU A 138 11.12 -3.64 1.22
N THR A 139 12.44 -3.93 1.19
CA THR A 139 13.07 -5.04 0.49
C THR A 139 13.05 -4.98 -1.05
N LEU A 140 12.45 -3.95 -1.64
CA LEU A 140 12.25 -3.80 -3.08
C LEU A 140 13.20 -2.78 -3.73
N GLY A 141 13.08 -1.49 -3.40
CA GLY A 141 13.87 -0.44 -4.05
C GLY A 141 13.47 -0.18 -5.49
N THR A 142 12.16 -0.08 -5.79
CA THR A 142 11.62 -0.04 -7.17
C THR A 142 11.83 1.26 -7.93
N PHE A 143 12.36 2.31 -7.31
CA PHE A 143 12.77 3.51 -8.03
C PHE A 143 14.18 3.34 -8.61
N ALA A 144 14.35 2.25 -9.36
CA ALA A 144 15.58 1.87 -10.05
C ALA A 144 15.26 1.16 -11.38
N GLU A 145 16.13 1.30 -12.39
CA GLU A 145 15.96 0.65 -13.69
C GLU A 145 15.81 -0.87 -13.57
N GLU A 146 16.55 -1.50 -12.67
CA GLU A 146 16.43 -2.92 -12.36
C GLU A 146 16.53 -3.15 -10.86
N VAL A 147 15.83 -4.17 -10.37
CA VAL A 147 15.88 -4.61 -8.97
C VAL A 147 16.16 -6.11 -8.89
N VAL A 148 16.79 -6.55 -7.80
CA VAL A 148 16.90 -7.98 -7.45
C VAL A 148 16.13 -8.22 -6.16
N VAL A 149 15.12 -9.09 -6.25
CA VAL A 149 14.17 -9.35 -5.16
C VAL A 149 13.89 -10.85 -5.03
N PRO A 150 13.43 -11.36 -3.86
CA PRO A 150 12.96 -12.72 -3.73
C PRO A 150 11.81 -13.05 -4.69
N GLU A 151 11.77 -14.29 -5.22
CA GLU A 151 10.64 -14.79 -6.05
C GLU A 151 9.27 -14.57 -5.38
N SER A 152 9.21 -14.58 -4.04
CA SER A 152 7.98 -14.36 -3.29
C SER A 152 7.42 -12.94 -3.41
N GLU A 153 8.22 -11.98 -3.83
CA GLU A 153 7.87 -10.56 -3.99
C GLU A 153 7.47 -10.19 -5.42
N VAL A 154 7.44 -11.12 -6.35
CA VAL A 154 6.91 -10.88 -7.69
C VAL A 154 5.63 -11.67 -7.93
N TYR A 155 4.71 -11.05 -8.66
CA TYR A 155 3.43 -11.63 -9.07
C TYR A 155 3.29 -11.55 -10.58
N PRO A 156 3.20 -12.68 -11.32
CA PRO A 156 3.00 -12.68 -12.76
C PRO A 156 1.68 -12.00 -13.13
N ILE A 157 1.72 -11.14 -14.14
CA ILE A 157 0.54 -10.40 -14.60
C ILE A 157 0.20 -10.78 -16.06
N PRO A 158 -1.10 -10.77 -16.44
CA PRO A 158 -1.52 -11.05 -17.80
C PRO A 158 -1.11 -9.91 -18.76
N ASP A 159 -1.01 -10.26 -20.06
CA ASP A 159 -0.60 -9.30 -21.10
C ASP A 159 -1.61 -8.15 -21.30
N GLU A 160 -2.87 -8.39 -20.96
CA GLU A 160 -3.96 -7.42 -21.06
C GLU A 160 -3.89 -6.31 -19.99
N LEU A 161 -3.19 -6.53 -18.87
CA LEU A 161 -3.04 -5.52 -17.82
C LEU A 161 -1.92 -4.53 -18.21
N PRO A 162 -2.20 -3.21 -18.33
CA PRO A 162 -1.17 -2.20 -18.61
C PRO A 162 -0.12 -2.16 -17.48
N THR A 163 1.16 -1.90 -17.82
CA THR A 163 2.25 -1.96 -16.83
C THR A 163 2.18 -0.82 -15.81
N ASP A 164 1.78 0.37 -16.24
CA ASP A 164 1.54 1.52 -15.38
C ASP A 164 0.45 1.22 -14.34
N VAL A 165 -0.67 0.66 -14.78
CA VAL A 165 -1.76 0.20 -13.89
C VAL A 165 -1.28 -0.92 -12.95
N ALA A 166 -0.50 -1.87 -13.47
CA ALA A 166 0.03 -2.95 -12.65
C ALA A 166 0.95 -2.45 -11.53
N SER A 167 1.73 -1.39 -11.78
CA SER A 167 2.71 -0.87 -10.82
C SER A 167 2.08 -0.40 -9.51
N ILE A 168 0.86 0.14 -9.54
CA ILE A 168 0.18 0.68 -8.35
C ILE A 168 -0.58 -0.38 -7.53
N ILE A 169 -0.75 -1.62 -8.07
CA ILE A 169 -1.55 -2.65 -7.41
C ILE A 169 -0.87 -3.14 -6.13
N GLY A 170 0.46 -3.24 -6.14
CA GLY A 170 1.25 -3.94 -5.14
C GLY A 170 1.23 -3.35 -3.73
N CYS A 171 0.64 -2.18 -3.49
CA CYS A 171 0.57 -1.57 -2.16
C CYS A 171 -0.82 -1.01 -1.84
N GLY A 172 -1.10 0.23 -2.23
CA GLY A 172 -2.31 0.95 -1.81
C GLY A 172 -3.60 0.29 -2.28
N VAL A 173 -3.61 -0.27 -3.49
CA VAL A 173 -4.77 -0.97 -4.06
C VAL A 173 -5.12 -2.22 -3.26
N VAL A 174 -4.15 -3.12 -3.08
CA VAL A 174 -4.34 -4.36 -2.30
C VAL A 174 -4.69 -4.07 -0.84
N THR A 175 -4.04 -3.06 -0.25
CA THR A 175 -4.31 -2.64 1.14
C THR A 175 -5.73 -2.12 1.30
N GLY A 176 -6.15 -1.22 0.41
CA GLY A 176 -7.49 -0.62 0.46
C GLY A 176 -8.59 -1.65 0.17
N TYR A 177 -8.50 -2.34 -0.96
CA TYR A 177 -9.46 -3.38 -1.30
C TYR A 177 -9.61 -4.41 -0.18
N GLY A 178 -8.48 -4.96 0.29
CA GLY A 178 -8.50 -5.98 1.33
C GLY A 178 -9.03 -5.47 2.67
N SER A 179 -8.88 -4.18 2.99
CA SER A 179 -9.42 -3.62 4.24
C SER A 179 -10.93 -3.69 4.28
N GLY A 180 -11.61 -3.44 3.15
CA GLY A 180 -13.06 -3.59 3.00
C GLY A 180 -13.49 -5.03 2.74
N ALA A 181 -12.85 -5.71 1.79
CA ALA A 181 -13.31 -7.03 1.32
C ALA A 181 -12.91 -8.20 2.24
N HIS A 182 -11.82 -8.08 3.02
CA HIS A 182 -11.27 -9.21 3.78
C HIS A 182 -11.08 -8.93 5.27
N ARG A 183 -10.80 -7.67 5.66
CA ARG A 183 -10.45 -7.36 7.05
C ARG A 183 -11.64 -6.93 7.88
N ALA A 184 -12.53 -6.15 7.31
CA ALA A 184 -13.83 -5.84 7.88
C ALA A 184 -14.80 -7.01 7.65
N ASP A 185 -15.58 -7.35 8.67
CA ASP A 185 -16.61 -8.40 8.56
C ASP A 185 -17.91 -7.81 8.02
N ILE A 186 -17.87 -7.28 6.77
CA ILE A 186 -19.00 -6.59 6.14
C ILE A 186 -20.06 -7.60 5.71
N GLU A 187 -21.29 -7.36 6.15
CA GLU A 187 -22.49 -8.11 5.76
C GLU A 187 -23.41 -7.28 4.83
N PRO A 188 -24.32 -7.93 4.07
CA PRO A 188 -25.27 -7.20 3.24
C PRO A 188 -26.14 -6.21 4.04
N ASN A 189 -26.22 -4.96 3.56
CA ASN A 189 -26.88 -3.79 4.12
C ASN A 189 -26.10 -3.07 5.23
N ASP A 190 -24.89 -3.45 5.56
CA ASP A 190 -24.06 -2.73 6.50
C ASP A 190 -23.77 -1.30 6.03
N THR A 191 -23.62 -0.39 7.00
CA THR A 191 -23.16 0.98 6.80
C THR A 191 -21.67 1.04 7.06
N VAL A 192 -20.88 1.36 6.03
CA VAL A 192 -19.42 1.46 6.08
C VAL A 192 -18.99 2.91 5.90
N VAL A 193 -18.07 3.36 6.75
CA VAL A 193 -17.44 4.68 6.65
C VAL A 193 -15.97 4.53 6.28
N VAL A 194 -15.53 5.22 5.22
CA VAL A 194 -14.11 5.30 4.83
C VAL A 194 -13.59 6.70 5.13
N VAL A 195 -12.63 6.80 6.05
CA VAL A 195 -12.01 8.06 6.46
C VAL A 195 -10.65 8.21 5.81
N GLY A 196 -10.54 9.22 4.92
CA GLY A 196 -9.46 9.39 3.96
C GLY A 196 -9.81 8.75 2.61
N ALA A 197 -9.91 9.55 1.54
CA ALA A 197 -10.22 9.11 0.18
C ALA A 197 -9.00 9.27 -0.77
N GLY A 198 -7.80 8.98 -0.28
CA GLY A 198 -6.61 8.78 -1.11
C GLY A 198 -6.62 7.40 -1.77
N ASN A 199 -5.48 6.98 -2.35
CA ASN A 199 -5.36 5.70 -3.05
C ASN A 199 -5.90 4.52 -2.21
N VAL A 200 -5.46 4.36 -0.95
CA VAL A 200 -5.95 3.29 -0.06
C VAL A 200 -7.46 3.41 0.19
N GLY A 201 -7.95 4.63 0.47
CA GLY A 201 -9.37 4.86 0.79
C GLY A 201 -10.31 4.61 -0.38
N LEU A 202 -9.95 5.03 -1.60
CA LEU A 202 -10.74 4.76 -2.81
C LEU A 202 -10.86 3.26 -3.07
N ASN A 203 -9.77 2.52 -2.85
CA ASN A 203 -9.80 1.07 -2.97
C ASN A 203 -10.57 0.40 -1.81
N ALA A 204 -10.58 1.00 -0.60
CA ALA A 204 -11.43 0.54 0.49
C ALA A 204 -12.93 0.74 0.19
N VAL A 205 -13.29 1.84 -0.48
CA VAL A 205 -14.67 2.06 -0.99
C VAL A 205 -15.06 0.94 -1.93
N GLN A 206 -14.24 0.62 -2.94
CA GLN A 206 -14.52 -0.49 -3.86
C GLN A 206 -14.57 -1.83 -3.12
N GLY A 207 -13.63 -2.09 -2.19
CA GLY A 207 -13.62 -3.31 -1.38
C GLY A 207 -14.88 -3.49 -0.54
N ALA A 208 -15.35 -2.43 0.13
CA ALA A 208 -16.60 -2.44 0.90
C ALA A 208 -17.83 -2.67 0.03
N THR A 209 -17.90 -2.01 -1.13
CA THR A 209 -18.98 -2.19 -2.11
C THR A 209 -19.03 -3.65 -2.60
N HIS A 210 -17.89 -4.24 -2.95
CA HIS A 210 -17.80 -5.63 -3.39
C HIS A 210 -18.08 -6.65 -2.28
N ALA A 211 -17.82 -6.30 -1.02
CA ALA A 211 -18.20 -7.12 0.14
C ALA A 211 -19.73 -7.12 0.36
N GLY A 212 -20.47 -6.17 -0.26
CA GLY A 212 -21.93 -6.10 -0.21
C GLY A 212 -22.45 -5.07 0.79
N ALA A 213 -21.65 -4.09 1.20
CA ALA A 213 -22.12 -2.95 2.01
C ALA A 213 -23.38 -2.34 1.41
N GLY A 214 -24.34 -2.03 2.27
CA GLY A 214 -25.60 -1.38 1.86
C GLY A 214 -25.47 0.12 1.68
N THR A 215 -24.55 0.74 2.42
CA THR A 215 -24.23 2.16 2.32
C THR A 215 -22.74 2.38 2.58
N VAL A 216 -22.06 3.06 1.67
CA VAL A 216 -20.66 3.46 1.83
C VAL A 216 -20.56 4.99 1.90
N ILE A 217 -19.99 5.51 2.98
CA ILE A 217 -19.78 6.94 3.24
C ILE A 217 -18.31 7.23 3.24
N ALA A 218 -17.82 8.08 2.33
CA ALA A 218 -16.44 8.54 2.31
C ALA A 218 -16.31 9.91 3.02
N SER A 219 -15.20 10.14 3.71
CA SER A 219 -14.90 11.41 4.37
C SER A 219 -13.49 11.85 4.01
N ASP A 220 -13.34 13.02 3.37
CA ASP A 220 -12.06 13.60 3.01
C ASP A 220 -12.18 15.13 2.89
N PRO A 221 -11.20 15.95 3.38
CA PRO A 221 -11.25 17.40 3.26
C PRO A 221 -11.05 17.90 1.82
N VAL A 222 -10.44 17.09 0.92
CA VAL A 222 -10.14 17.47 -0.45
C VAL A 222 -11.33 17.19 -1.37
N ALA A 223 -11.87 18.23 -2.02
CA ALA A 223 -13.07 18.12 -2.87
C ALA A 223 -12.88 17.11 -4.02
N MET A 224 -11.74 17.14 -4.72
CA MET A 224 -11.44 16.20 -5.80
C MET A 224 -11.49 14.75 -5.33
N LYS A 225 -10.96 14.44 -4.13
CA LYS A 225 -10.98 13.10 -3.57
C LYS A 225 -12.39 12.66 -3.19
N ARG A 226 -13.24 13.58 -2.72
CA ARG A 226 -14.67 13.30 -2.47
C ARG A 226 -15.44 12.98 -3.77
N GLU A 227 -15.17 13.71 -4.86
CA GLU A 227 -15.75 13.43 -6.17
C GLU A 227 -15.33 12.04 -6.67
N LYS A 228 -14.04 11.71 -6.55
CA LYS A 228 -13.52 10.38 -6.87
C LYS A 228 -14.15 9.28 -6.02
N ALA A 229 -14.37 9.50 -4.73
CA ALA A 229 -15.01 8.50 -3.87
C ALA A 229 -16.42 8.13 -4.36
N LEU A 230 -17.19 9.10 -4.86
CA LEU A 230 -18.52 8.86 -5.48
C LEU A 230 -18.40 8.07 -6.78
N GLU A 231 -17.40 8.38 -7.63
CA GLU A 231 -17.09 7.61 -8.85
C GLU A 231 -16.73 6.15 -8.54
N PHE A 232 -16.03 5.91 -7.42
CA PHE A 232 -15.54 4.61 -6.97
C PHE A 232 -16.58 3.80 -6.17
N GLY A 233 -17.80 4.31 -6.04
CA GLY A 233 -18.93 3.57 -5.49
C GLY A 233 -19.37 3.99 -4.08
N ALA A 234 -18.85 5.09 -3.52
CA ALA A 234 -19.44 5.65 -2.30
C ALA A 234 -20.84 6.25 -2.58
N ASP A 235 -21.79 5.99 -1.69
CA ASP A 235 -23.14 6.58 -1.77
C ASP A 235 -23.16 8.05 -1.34
N ARG A 236 -22.24 8.41 -0.43
CA ARG A 236 -22.05 9.76 0.11
C ARG A 236 -20.58 10.07 0.26
N ALA A 237 -20.22 11.34 0.00
CA ALA A 237 -18.89 11.85 0.29
C ALA A 237 -19.02 13.19 0.99
N VAL A 238 -18.33 13.34 2.14
CA VAL A 238 -18.48 14.49 3.04
C VAL A 238 -17.16 15.16 3.37
N ASP A 239 -17.23 16.46 3.58
CA ASP A 239 -16.13 17.26 4.11
C ASP A 239 -16.19 17.23 5.64
N PRO A 240 -15.20 16.64 6.34
CA PRO A 240 -15.22 16.58 7.79
C PRO A 240 -15.02 17.95 8.46
N GLU A 241 -14.54 18.96 7.74
CA GLU A 241 -14.39 20.32 8.28
C GLU A 241 -15.70 21.12 8.21
N GLU A 242 -16.59 20.77 7.28
CA GLU A 242 -17.87 21.46 7.09
C GLU A 242 -19.08 20.66 7.62
N THR A 243 -18.91 19.35 7.81
CA THR A 243 -20.03 18.44 8.10
C THR A 243 -19.70 17.56 9.30
N ASP A 244 -20.61 17.49 10.26
CA ASP A 244 -20.53 16.52 11.36
C ASP A 244 -20.74 15.09 10.82
N LEU A 245 -19.64 14.35 10.75
CA LEU A 245 -19.64 12.98 10.21
C LEU A 245 -20.55 12.05 11.02
N GLU A 246 -20.63 12.20 12.36
CA GLU A 246 -21.53 11.41 13.20
C GLU A 246 -23.00 11.61 12.78
N SER A 247 -23.41 12.84 12.53
CA SER A 247 -24.76 13.15 12.06
C SER A 247 -25.08 12.46 10.74
N VAL A 248 -24.12 12.46 9.77
CA VAL A 248 -24.30 11.79 8.47
C VAL A 248 -24.42 10.28 8.61
N VAL A 249 -23.62 9.68 9.48
CA VAL A 249 -23.70 8.25 9.79
C VAL A 249 -25.03 7.90 10.42
N ARG A 250 -25.47 8.67 11.43
CA ARG A 250 -26.77 8.44 12.12
C ARG A 250 -27.99 8.68 11.21
N ASP A 251 -27.86 9.48 10.16
CA ASP A 251 -28.90 9.66 9.13
C ASP A 251 -28.97 8.43 8.20
N ALA A 252 -27.86 7.75 7.97
CA ALA A 252 -27.81 6.51 7.18
C ALA A 252 -28.26 5.30 8.00
N ASP A 253 -27.71 5.16 9.21
CA ASP A 253 -28.10 4.16 10.20
C ASP A 253 -28.20 4.79 11.60
N PRO A 254 -29.41 4.82 12.21
CA PRO A 254 -29.60 5.38 13.55
C PRO A 254 -28.78 4.71 14.65
N PHE A 255 -28.32 3.46 14.42
CA PHE A 255 -27.48 2.72 15.37
C PHE A 255 -25.99 3.00 15.21
N GLY A 256 -25.55 3.58 14.08
CA GLY A 256 -24.17 3.88 13.74
C GLY A 256 -23.59 2.96 12.70
N ALA A 257 -22.31 3.16 12.35
CA ALA A 257 -21.62 2.37 11.34
C ALA A 257 -21.30 0.95 11.83
N ASP A 258 -21.44 -0.03 10.94
CA ASP A 258 -21.00 -1.40 11.18
C ASP A 258 -19.48 -1.51 11.03
N ALA A 259 -18.89 -0.77 10.09
CA ALA A 259 -17.45 -0.66 9.97
C ALA A 259 -17.01 0.79 9.68
N VAL A 260 -15.87 1.18 10.27
CA VAL A 260 -15.14 2.41 9.94
C VAL A 260 -13.74 2.02 9.50
N ILE A 261 -13.33 2.39 8.29
CA ILE A 261 -12.01 2.11 7.73
C ILE A 261 -11.21 3.42 7.74
N LEU A 262 -10.13 3.47 8.53
CA LEU A 262 -9.26 4.63 8.62
C LEU A 262 -8.07 4.45 7.69
N SER A 263 -7.99 5.28 6.64
CA SER A 263 -7.02 5.21 5.55
C SER A 263 -6.35 6.56 5.23
N VAL A 264 -6.20 7.42 6.23
CA VAL A 264 -5.43 8.67 6.11
C VAL A 264 -3.92 8.37 6.05
N GLY A 265 -3.11 9.31 5.55
CA GLY A 265 -1.66 9.14 5.46
C GLY A 265 -1.01 8.86 6.82
N VAL A 266 -1.30 9.70 7.83
CA VAL A 266 -0.82 9.53 9.21
C VAL A 266 -1.98 9.77 10.18
N ALA A 267 -2.27 8.80 11.04
CA ALA A 267 -3.32 8.91 12.03
C ALA A 267 -2.77 9.38 13.39
N SER A 268 -3.39 10.42 13.99
CA SER A 268 -3.18 10.73 15.41
C SER A 268 -4.01 9.83 16.31
N GLY A 269 -3.59 9.69 17.57
CA GLY A 269 -4.37 8.93 18.56
C GLY A 269 -5.75 9.54 18.81
N GLU A 270 -5.87 10.87 18.75
CA GLU A 270 -7.10 11.62 18.86
C GLU A 270 -8.05 11.30 17.71
N LEU A 271 -7.55 11.33 16.45
CA LEU A 271 -8.37 10.97 15.29
C LEU A 271 -8.93 9.56 15.43
N VAL A 272 -8.09 8.59 15.82
CA VAL A 272 -8.56 7.20 16.05
C VAL A 272 -9.64 7.16 17.13
N ALA A 273 -9.48 7.92 18.22
CA ALA A 273 -10.45 7.99 19.31
C ALA A 273 -11.79 8.61 18.88
N ASP A 274 -11.74 9.65 18.04
CA ASP A 274 -12.91 10.38 17.55
C ASP A 274 -13.76 9.54 16.58
N LEU A 275 -13.22 8.46 16.02
CA LEU A 275 -13.97 7.55 15.16
C LEU A 275 -14.76 6.47 15.92
N VAL A 276 -14.38 6.16 17.17
CA VAL A 276 -15.07 5.13 17.97
C VAL A 276 -16.55 5.45 18.22
N PRO A 277 -16.99 6.72 18.46
CA PRO A 277 -18.39 7.09 18.60
C PRO A 277 -19.25 6.86 17.34
N LEU A 278 -18.64 6.82 16.13
CA LEU A 278 -19.36 6.55 14.90
C LEU A 278 -19.91 5.12 14.84
N LEU A 279 -19.24 4.19 15.53
CA LEU A 279 -19.57 2.78 15.51
C LEU A 279 -20.91 2.48 16.19
N GLY A 280 -21.69 1.65 15.55
CA GLY A 280 -22.85 0.99 16.14
C GLY A 280 -22.49 -0.09 17.16
N PRO A 281 -23.50 -0.82 17.70
CA PRO A 281 -23.24 -2.03 18.47
C PRO A 281 -22.55 -3.08 17.61
N ARG A 282 -21.45 -3.68 18.14
CA ARG A 282 -20.55 -4.63 17.44
C ARG A 282 -19.84 -4.07 16.21
N GLY A 283 -19.89 -2.75 16.02
CA GLY A 283 -19.18 -2.09 14.92
C GLY A 283 -17.66 -2.18 15.09
N GLU A 284 -16.94 -2.10 13.97
CA GLU A 284 -15.51 -2.33 13.85
C GLU A 284 -14.77 -1.11 13.34
N LEU A 285 -13.67 -0.75 13.99
CA LEU A 285 -12.72 0.25 13.48
C LEU A 285 -11.51 -0.47 12.89
N ILE A 286 -11.35 -0.38 11.58
CA ILE A 286 -10.23 -0.95 10.82
C ILE A 286 -9.17 0.12 10.61
N ILE A 287 -7.97 -0.07 11.16
CA ILE A 287 -6.87 0.90 11.10
C ILE A 287 -5.86 0.42 10.06
N THR A 288 -5.78 1.10 8.92
CA THR A 288 -4.79 0.87 7.85
C THR A 288 -3.71 1.94 7.83
N ALA A 289 -3.99 3.10 8.46
CA ALA A 289 -3.10 4.23 8.49
C ALA A 289 -1.88 3.98 9.38
N GLY A 290 -0.70 4.47 8.96
CA GLY A 290 0.45 4.59 9.82
C GLY A 290 0.21 5.57 10.97
N SER A 291 0.88 5.36 12.12
CA SER A 291 0.76 6.27 13.25
C SER A 291 2.05 6.29 14.07
N ALA A 292 2.49 7.49 14.44
CA ALA A 292 3.53 7.72 15.44
C ALA A 292 2.96 7.97 16.85
N ALA A 293 1.64 7.86 17.04
CA ALA A 293 0.98 8.11 18.31
C ALA A 293 1.34 7.02 19.34
N GLU A 294 1.80 7.42 20.53
CA GLU A 294 2.12 6.52 21.64
C GLU A 294 0.88 5.92 22.31
N SER A 295 -0.29 6.55 22.13
CA SER A 295 -1.53 6.12 22.77
C SER A 295 -2.77 6.61 22.02
N ILE A 296 -3.88 5.91 22.21
CA ILE A 296 -5.21 6.28 21.74
C ILE A 296 -6.03 6.64 22.99
N PRO A 297 -6.54 7.89 23.12
CA PRO A 297 -7.25 8.34 24.34
C PRO A 297 -8.72 7.90 24.36
N ILE A 298 -8.98 6.60 24.42
CA ILE A 298 -10.33 6.02 24.52
C ILE A 298 -10.59 5.45 25.92
N SER A 299 -11.85 5.54 26.36
CA SER A 299 -12.30 4.82 27.56
C SER A 299 -12.60 3.35 27.21
N PRO A 300 -12.15 2.36 28.02
CA PRO A 300 -12.56 0.98 27.83
C PRO A 300 -14.09 0.79 27.80
N GLN A 301 -14.84 1.70 28.47
CA GLN A 301 -16.31 1.69 28.49
C GLN A 301 -16.89 1.93 27.10
N GLN A 302 -16.25 2.75 26.26
CA GLN A 302 -16.71 3.00 24.87
C GLN A 302 -16.71 1.73 24.01
N LEU A 303 -15.78 0.80 24.27
CA LEU A 303 -15.75 -0.51 23.61
C LEU A 303 -16.77 -1.47 24.25
N LEU A 304 -16.79 -1.51 25.60
CA LEU A 304 -17.65 -2.43 26.35
C LEU A 304 -19.13 -2.23 26.07
N ASP A 305 -19.63 -0.98 26.10
CA ASP A 305 -21.07 -0.67 26.00
C ASP A 305 -21.70 -1.08 24.67
N GLY A 306 -20.89 -1.15 23.62
CA GLY A 306 -21.35 -1.56 22.29
C GLY A 306 -20.76 -2.90 21.80
N GLU A 307 -19.93 -3.58 22.60
CA GLU A 307 -19.13 -4.72 22.12
C GLU A 307 -18.32 -4.37 20.85
N ARG A 308 -17.80 -3.12 20.79
CA ARG A 308 -17.08 -2.59 19.63
C ARG A 308 -15.68 -3.14 19.55
N GLU A 309 -15.16 -3.27 18.31
CA GLU A 309 -13.82 -3.79 18.04
C GLU A 309 -12.91 -2.74 17.40
N MET A 310 -11.61 -2.84 17.67
CA MET A 310 -10.56 -2.12 16.94
C MET A 310 -9.58 -3.14 16.37
N LYS A 311 -9.36 -3.09 15.06
CA LYS A 311 -8.55 -4.08 14.32
C LYS A 311 -7.48 -3.38 13.52
N GLY A 312 -6.20 -3.74 13.71
CA GLY A 312 -5.15 -3.36 12.76
C GLY A 312 -5.32 -4.08 11.43
N CYS A 313 -4.97 -3.44 10.35
CA CYS A 313 -4.99 -3.98 9.01
C CYS A 313 -3.67 -3.68 8.30
N LEU A 314 -2.80 -4.67 8.20
CA LEU A 314 -1.58 -4.60 7.42
C LEU A 314 -1.84 -5.25 6.06
N TYR A 315 -1.54 -4.53 4.99
CA TYR A 315 -1.58 -5.04 3.61
C TYR A 315 -2.94 -5.70 3.24
N GLY A 316 -4.06 -5.07 3.64
CA GLY A 316 -5.41 -5.56 3.37
C GLY A 316 -5.89 -6.73 4.24
N GLY A 317 -5.08 -7.20 5.20
CA GLY A 317 -5.51 -8.23 6.18
C GLY A 317 -5.65 -9.64 5.64
N ALA A 318 -5.26 -9.90 4.39
CA ALA A 318 -5.29 -11.20 3.72
C ALA A 318 -3.97 -11.51 3.00
N SER A 319 -3.88 -12.63 2.28
CA SER A 319 -2.73 -12.93 1.44
C SER A 319 -2.64 -11.91 0.29
N PRO A 320 -1.54 -11.13 0.18
CA PRO A 320 -1.40 -10.15 -0.89
C PRO A 320 -1.53 -10.77 -2.29
N ARG A 321 -0.99 -11.95 -2.50
CA ARG A 321 -1.09 -12.67 -3.78
C ARG A 321 -2.53 -13.04 -4.15
N GLN A 322 -3.35 -13.43 -3.17
CA GLN A 322 -4.78 -13.72 -3.40
C GLN A 322 -5.51 -12.42 -3.75
N THR A 323 -5.35 -11.37 -2.95
CA THR A 323 -6.00 -10.08 -3.16
C THR A 323 -5.60 -9.45 -4.50
N THR A 324 -4.30 -9.55 -4.88
CA THR A 324 -3.81 -9.12 -6.19
C THR A 324 -4.55 -9.81 -7.34
N GLY A 325 -4.70 -11.15 -7.25
CA GLY A 325 -5.45 -11.92 -8.26
C GLY A 325 -6.90 -11.48 -8.37
N GLU A 326 -7.58 -11.32 -7.23
CA GLU A 326 -8.97 -10.85 -7.19
C GLU A 326 -9.15 -9.46 -7.81
N VAL A 327 -8.24 -8.53 -7.52
CA VAL A 327 -8.27 -7.17 -8.09
C VAL A 327 -8.03 -7.20 -9.59
N ILE A 328 -7.03 -7.95 -10.07
CA ILE A 328 -6.73 -8.08 -11.51
C ILE A 328 -7.93 -8.68 -12.25
N ASP A 329 -8.51 -9.77 -11.74
CA ASP A 329 -9.66 -10.42 -12.37
C ASP A 329 -10.84 -9.43 -12.50
N ARG A 330 -11.16 -8.67 -11.43
CA ARG A 330 -12.22 -7.66 -11.44
C ARG A 330 -11.95 -6.51 -12.40
N TYR A 331 -10.71 -6.02 -12.45
CA TYR A 331 -10.31 -4.98 -13.38
C TYR A 331 -10.50 -5.43 -14.84
N LEU A 332 -10.04 -6.64 -15.18
CA LEU A 332 -10.18 -7.20 -16.52
C LEU A 332 -11.66 -7.47 -16.89
N ASP A 333 -12.49 -7.78 -15.92
CA ASP A 333 -13.95 -7.93 -16.09
C ASP A 333 -14.68 -6.56 -16.21
N GLY A 334 -13.99 -5.44 -15.97
CA GLY A 334 -14.54 -4.08 -16.00
C GLY A 334 -15.39 -3.73 -14.78
N ASP A 335 -15.16 -4.43 -13.66
CA ASP A 335 -15.88 -4.26 -12.38
C ASP A 335 -14.98 -3.63 -11.30
N TYR A 336 -13.84 -3.04 -11.69
CA TYR A 336 -12.91 -2.39 -10.77
C TYR A 336 -12.17 -1.23 -11.46
N TYR A 337 -12.09 -0.10 -10.78
CA TYR A 337 -11.42 1.11 -11.28
C TYR A 337 -9.98 1.15 -10.82
N LEU A 338 -9.02 1.15 -11.75
CA LEU A 338 -7.59 1.32 -11.51
C LEU A 338 -7.00 2.47 -12.33
N ASP A 339 -7.37 2.59 -13.62
CA ASP A 339 -6.86 3.66 -14.49
C ASP A 339 -7.15 5.04 -13.90
N GLU A 340 -8.30 5.22 -13.27
CA GLU A 340 -8.77 6.46 -12.69
C GLU A 340 -8.01 6.87 -11.41
N LEU A 341 -7.22 5.96 -10.84
CA LEU A 341 -6.33 6.27 -9.71
C LEU A 341 -5.09 7.05 -10.17
N ILE A 342 -4.57 6.73 -11.37
CA ILE A 342 -3.37 7.37 -11.90
C ILE A 342 -3.73 8.78 -12.37
N THR A 343 -3.25 9.78 -11.63
CA THR A 343 -3.53 11.19 -11.94
C THR A 343 -2.45 11.84 -12.78
N ARG A 344 -1.20 11.40 -12.64
CA ARG A 344 -0.05 11.93 -13.39
C ARG A 344 1.03 10.86 -13.61
N GLU A 345 1.81 11.07 -14.68
CA GLU A 345 3.02 10.32 -15.00
C GLU A 345 4.21 11.28 -14.97
N TYR A 346 5.36 10.83 -14.44
CA TYR A 346 6.62 11.56 -14.38
C TYR A 346 7.75 10.64 -14.84
N ASP A 347 8.84 11.20 -15.34
CA ASP A 347 10.09 10.47 -15.51
C ASP A 347 10.80 10.32 -14.14
N LEU A 348 11.67 9.32 -13.96
CA LEU A 348 12.39 9.08 -12.69
C LEU A 348 13.15 10.31 -12.19
N GLU A 349 13.72 11.10 -13.08
CA GLU A 349 14.44 12.33 -12.75
C GLU A 349 13.53 13.44 -12.17
N GLU A 350 12.21 13.34 -12.39
CA GLU A 350 11.21 14.27 -11.89
C GLU A 350 10.59 13.80 -10.55
N ILE A 351 11.18 12.80 -9.90
CA ILE A 351 10.64 12.18 -8.67
C ILE A 351 10.32 13.21 -7.57
N ASN A 352 11.16 14.23 -7.39
CA ASN A 352 10.91 15.24 -6.37
C ASN A 352 9.68 16.11 -6.70
N ASP A 353 9.44 16.43 -7.98
CA ASP A 353 8.24 17.14 -8.42
C ASP A 353 6.98 16.26 -8.20
N ALA A 354 7.08 14.95 -8.41
CA ALA A 354 6.00 13.99 -8.13
C ALA A 354 5.63 13.99 -6.64
N TYR A 355 6.63 14.01 -5.75
CA TYR A 355 6.38 14.04 -4.30
C TYR A 355 5.89 15.40 -3.80
N ASP A 356 6.34 16.51 -4.38
CA ASP A 356 5.80 17.84 -4.06
C ASP A 356 4.29 17.90 -4.34
N ASN A 357 3.84 17.38 -5.49
CA ASN A 357 2.41 17.33 -5.85
C ASN A 357 1.62 16.32 -4.98
N LEU A 358 2.19 15.15 -4.68
CA LEU A 358 1.57 14.15 -3.81
C LEU A 358 1.33 14.69 -2.40
N LEU A 359 2.34 15.32 -1.81
CA LEU A 359 2.29 15.93 -0.48
C LEU A 359 1.39 17.17 -0.46
N GLY A 360 1.34 17.92 -1.56
CA GLY A 360 0.39 19.01 -1.76
C GLY A 360 -1.06 18.58 -1.88
N GLY A 361 -1.34 17.28 -2.00
CA GLY A 361 -2.69 16.74 -2.13
C GLY A 361 -3.33 16.97 -3.51
N GLU A 362 -2.52 17.30 -4.51
CA GLU A 362 -2.97 17.54 -5.89
C GLU A 362 -3.21 16.23 -6.66
N ASP A 363 -2.59 15.13 -6.23
CA ASP A 363 -2.67 13.82 -6.84
C ASP A 363 -3.38 12.80 -5.95
N VAL A 364 -4.08 11.85 -6.56
CA VAL A 364 -4.55 10.63 -5.89
C VAL A 364 -3.41 9.63 -5.81
N HIS A 365 -2.82 9.34 -6.98
CA HIS A 365 -1.65 8.48 -7.13
C HIS A 365 -0.91 8.85 -8.42
N SER A 366 0.41 8.87 -8.39
CA SER A 366 1.25 9.13 -9.54
C SER A 366 2.12 7.94 -9.85
N VAL A 367 2.54 7.80 -11.11
CA VAL A 367 3.49 6.78 -11.53
C VAL A 367 4.75 7.44 -12.07
N LEU A 368 5.88 6.80 -11.78
CA LEU A 368 7.19 7.12 -12.34
C LEU A 368 7.46 6.15 -13.48
N LYS A 369 7.81 6.67 -14.64
CA LYS A 369 8.36 5.89 -15.73
C LYS A 369 9.86 5.76 -15.50
N ILE A 370 10.30 4.54 -15.45
CA ILE A 370 11.68 4.19 -15.13
C ILE A 370 12.49 3.98 -16.42
#